data_c47aaad271ddb7d63e810d8d6f2257eb
#
_entry.id   c47aaad271ddb7d63e810d8d6f2257eb
#
_cell.length_a   1.000
_cell.length_b   1.000
_cell.length_c   1.000
_cell.angle_alpha   90.00
_cell.angle_beta   90.00
_cell.angle_gamma   90.00
#
_symmetry.space_group_name_H-M   'P 1'
#
loop_
_entity.id
_entity.type
_entity.pdbx_description
1 polymer ?
#
loop_
_entity_poly.entity_id
_entity_poly.type
_entity_poly.pdbx_seq_one_letter_code
_entity_poly.pdbx_strand_id
1 'polypeptide(L)'
;ALFLGRVFQDPMTGTAATMSIEENMAIAARRGQKRGLGWGVTKKEREHYREALKELDLGLEDRLSSKVGLLSGGQRQAITLLMASLKKPKLLLLDEHTAALDPKTAAKVLALSDKIISENNLTAMMVTHNMKDAIAHGNRLIMMHEGRVIYDVSGEEKKNLKVSDLLAKFEEVSGGEFANDR
;
A
#
# COMPACT_ATOMS: atom_id res chain seq x y z
N ALA A 1 9.70 13.64 -5.18
CA ALA A 1 10.14 13.31 -3.84
C ALA A 1 10.81 11.94 -3.84
N LEU A 2 12.13 11.89 -3.63
CA LEU A 2 12.95 10.66 -3.60
C LEU A 2 12.70 9.85 -2.31
N PHE A 3 12.21 10.51 -1.27
CA PHE A 3 12.07 9.94 0.07
C PHE A 3 10.69 9.35 0.37
N LEU A 4 9.72 9.57 -0.52
CA LEU A 4 8.34 9.13 -0.35
C LEU A 4 8.01 8.03 -1.34
N GLY A 5 7.47 6.90 -0.86
CA GLY A 5 6.69 5.96 -1.63
C GLY A 5 5.21 6.26 -1.43
N ARG A 6 4.37 6.12 -2.44
CA ARG A 6 2.92 6.27 -2.30
C ARG A 6 2.22 5.18 -3.10
N VAL A 7 1.25 4.57 -2.47
CA VAL A 7 0.29 3.65 -3.08
C VAL A 7 -1.08 4.31 -3.01
N PHE A 8 -1.76 4.39 -4.13
CA PHE A 8 -3.05 5.06 -4.27
C PHE A 8 -4.20 4.08 -4.07
N GLN A 9 -5.37 4.60 -3.78
CA GLN A 9 -6.62 3.85 -3.68
C GLN A 9 -6.95 3.14 -5.01
N ASP A 10 -6.84 3.85 -6.13
CA ASP A 10 -7.02 3.29 -7.46
C ASP A 10 -5.69 2.69 -7.97
N PRO A 11 -5.64 1.35 -8.16
CA PRO A 11 -4.45 0.68 -8.69
C PRO A 11 -4.01 1.17 -10.09
N MET A 12 -4.93 1.80 -10.85
CA MET A 12 -4.63 2.36 -12.17
C MET A 12 -3.75 3.60 -12.09
N THR A 13 -3.89 4.39 -11.04
CA THR A 13 -3.18 5.67 -10.89
C THR A 13 -1.68 5.47 -10.68
N GLY A 14 -1.26 4.37 -10.09
CA GLY A 14 0.14 4.06 -9.79
C GLY A 14 0.92 3.42 -10.93
N THR A 15 0.27 3.06 -12.07
CA THR A 15 0.87 2.26 -13.13
C THR A 15 0.53 2.80 -14.53
N ALA A 16 1.42 2.52 -15.50
CA ALA A 16 1.15 2.74 -16.92
C ALA A 16 0.55 1.46 -17.50
N ALA A 17 -0.78 1.42 -17.67
CA ALA A 17 -1.55 0.23 -18.04
C ALA A 17 -1.13 -0.38 -19.40
N THR A 18 -0.68 0.44 -20.35
CA THR A 18 -0.24 0.04 -21.70
C THR A 18 1.18 -0.51 -21.73
N MET A 19 1.96 -0.30 -20.68
CA MET A 19 3.33 -0.78 -20.53
C MET A 19 3.37 -2.14 -19.83
N SER A 20 4.45 -2.89 -20.07
CA SER A 20 4.70 -4.17 -19.41
C SER A 20 5.01 -4.01 -17.91
N ILE A 21 4.96 -5.13 -17.17
CA ILE A 21 5.35 -5.16 -15.74
C ILE A 21 6.80 -4.69 -15.59
N GLU A 22 7.73 -5.23 -16.39
CA GLU A 22 9.15 -4.87 -16.31
C GLU A 22 9.42 -3.40 -16.64
N GLU A 23 8.67 -2.82 -17.57
CA GLU A 23 8.79 -1.38 -17.90
C GLU A 23 8.28 -0.50 -16.77
N ASN A 24 7.15 -0.83 -16.14
CA ASN A 24 6.63 -0.14 -14.98
C ASN A 24 7.64 -0.20 -13.81
N MET A 25 8.18 -1.39 -13.52
CA MET A 25 9.20 -1.57 -12.48
C MET A 25 10.48 -0.77 -12.79
N ALA A 26 10.92 -0.73 -14.05
CA ALA A 26 12.09 0.03 -14.47
C ALA A 26 11.89 1.54 -14.26
N ILE A 27 10.70 2.08 -14.54
CA ILE A 27 10.37 3.48 -14.27
C ILE A 27 10.44 3.75 -12.76
N ALA A 28 9.86 2.90 -11.93
CA ALA A 28 9.88 3.03 -10.48
C ALA A 28 11.32 2.94 -9.92
N ALA A 29 12.10 1.96 -10.38
CA ALA A 29 13.49 1.75 -9.96
C ALA A 29 14.41 2.91 -10.34
N ARG A 30 14.09 3.64 -11.39
CA ARG A 30 14.89 4.79 -11.89
C ARG A 30 14.38 6.16 -11.41
N ARG A 31 13.37 6.16 -10.56
CA ARG A 31 12.84 7.42 -10.01
C ARG A 31 13.94 8.27 -9.37
N GLY A 32 14.07 9.52 -9.83
CA GLY A 32 15.07 10.47 -9.35
C GLY A 32 16.49 10.25 -9.87
N GLN A 33 16.70 9.33 -10.82
CA GLN A 33 17.99 9.17 -11.50
C GLN A 33 18.01 9.93 -12.83
N LYS A 34 19.18 10.47 -13.19
CA LYS A 34 19.40 11.04 -14.53
C LYS A 34 19.37 9.90 -15.55
N ARG A 35 18.63 10.06 -16.63
CA ARG A 35 18.58 9.10 -17.74
C ARG A 35 19.62 9.46 -18.81
N GLY A 36 20.39 8.45 -19.24
CA GLY A 36 21.17 8.49 -20.48
C GLY A 36 20.44 7.73 -21.62
N LEU A 37 21.09 7.61 -22.76
CA LEU A 37 20.61 6.85 -23.94
C LEU A 37 20.86 5.33 -23.79
N GLY A 38 20.48 4.76 -22.66
CA GLY A 38 20.64 3.32 -22.39
C GLY A 38 19.40 2.51 -22.75
N TRP A 39 19.55 1.18 -22.82
CA TRP A 39 18.45 0.22 -23.02
C TRP A 39 17.36 0.38 -21.95
N GLY A 40 16.12 0.18 -22.36
CA GLY A 40 14.95 0.33 -21.46
C GLY A 40 15.00 -0.59 -20.23
N VAL A 41 15.22 -1.89 -20.43
CA VAL A 41 15.39 -2.91 -19.39
C VAL A 41 16.52 -3.86 -19.79
N THR A 42 17.51 -4.01 -18.93
CA THR A 42 18.64 -4.92 -19.13
C THR A 42 18.28 -6.33 -18.64
N LYS A 43 19.03 -7.38 -19.10
CA LYS A 43 18.86 -8.76 -18.60
C LYS A 43 19.02 -8.84 -17.07
N LYS A 44 19.97 -8.11 -16.50
CA LYS A 44 20.20 -8.07 -15.04
C LYS A 44 19.04 -7.44 -14.27
N GLU A 45 18.48 -6.34 -14.79
CA GLU A 45 17.30 -5.72 -14.21
C GLU A 45 16.08 -6.63 -14.29
N ARG A 46 15.88 -7.31 -15.43
CA ARG A 46 14.78 -8.27 -15.61
C ARG A 46 14.84 -9.41 -14.58
N GLU A 47 16.04 -9.96 -14.32
CA GLU A 47 16.21 -10.99 -13.32
C GLU A 47 15.94 -10.46 -11.90
N HIS A 48 16.44 -9.27 -11.57
CA HIS A 48 16.14 -8.61 -10.30
C HIS A 48 14.62 -8.38 -10.11
N TYR A 49 13.91 -7.96 -11.16
CA TYR A 49 12.46 -7.77 -11.08
C TYR A 49 11.71 -9.10 -10.94
N ARG A 50 12.20 -10.17 -11.59
CA ARG A 50 11.63 -11.50 -11.45
C ARG A 50 11.72 -11.98 -10.00
N GLU A 51 12.89 -11.86 -9.36
CA GLU A 51 13.06 -12.25 -7.96
C GLU A 51 12.16 -11.42 -7.03
N ALA A 52 12.07 -10.10 -7.23
CA ALA A 52 11.18 -9.25 -6.45
C ALA A 52 9.69 -9.60 -6.63
N LEU A 53 9.27 -10.02 -7.83
CA LEU A 53 7.90 -10.44 -8.10
C LEU A 53 7.56 -11.80 -7.48
N LYS A 54 8.53 -12.72 -7.35
CA LYS A 54 8.34 -13.99 -6.65
C LYS A 54 7.91 -13.80 -5.20
N GLU A 55 8.41 -12.76 -4.54
CA GLU A 55 8.05 -12.44 -3.14
C GLU A 55 6.56 -12.13 -2.97
N LEU A 56 5.87 -11.74 -4.05
CA LEU A 56 4.44 -11.45 -4.04
C LEU A 56 3.56 -12.71 -4.02
N ASP A 57 4.10 -13.86 -4.45
CA ASP A 57 3.37 -15.15 -4.57
C ASP A 57 2.07 -15.03 -5.40
N LEU A 58 2.16 -14.34 -6.54
CA LEU A 58 1.03 -14.07 -7.45
C LEU A 58 1.24 -14.59 -8.87
N GLY A 59 2.32 -15.34 -9.13
CA GLY A 59 2.68 -15.87 -10.46
C GLY A 59 3.02 -14.77 -11.48
N LEU A 60 3.50 -13.62 -11.01
CA LEU A 60 3.82 -12.48 -11.86
C LEU A 60 5.27 -12.51 -12.37
N GLU A 61 6.13 -13.29 -11.74
CA GLU A 61 7.54 -13.49 -12.10
C GLU A 61 7.69 -14.07 -13.52
N ASP A 62 6.73 -14.85 -14.01
CA ASP A 62 6.72 -15.41 -15.36
C ASP A 62 5.99 -14.51 -16.38
N ARG A 63 5.46 -13.38 -15.94
CA ARG A 63 4.63 -12.47 -16.74
C ARG A 63 5.23 -11.09 -16.93
N LEU A 64 6.53 -10.93 -16.80
CA LEU A 64 7.26 -9.65 -16.88
C LEU A 64 6.93 -8.82 -18.13
N SER A 65 6.73 -9.47 -19.28
CA SER A 65 6.36 -8.82 -20.55
C SER A 65 4.86 -8.57 -20.73
N SER A 66 4.02 -9.06 -19.81
CA SER A 66 2.57 -8.79 -19.85
C SER A 66 2.27 -7.34 -19.53
N LYS A 67 1.30 -6.75 -20.25
CA LYS A 67 0.82 -5.39 -19.96
C LYS A 67 0.14 -5.35 -18.60
N VAL A 68 0.43 -4.33 -17.81
CA VAL A 68 -0.16 -4.15 -16.47
C VAL A 68 -1.68 -3.99 -16.53
N GLY A 69 -2.20 -3.43 -17.62
CA GLY A 69 -3.64 -3.30 -17.85
C GLY A 69 -4.41 -4.64 -17.91
N LEU A 70 -3.73 -5.76 -18.14
CA LEU A 70 -4.32 -7.10 -18.20
C LEU A 70 -4.35 -7.82 -16.82
N LEU A 71 -3.84 -7.19 -15.78
CA LEU A 71 -3.79 -7.75 -14.44
C LEU A 71 -5.08 -7.51 -13.68
N SER A 72 -5.40 -8.39 -12.73
CA SER A 72 -6.48 -8.15 -11.77
C SER A 72 -6.17 -6.92 -10.89
N GLY A 73 -7.19 -6.35 -10.26
CA GLY A 73 -7.02 -5.21 -9.35
C GLY A 73 -6.00 -5.51 -8.24
N GLY A 74 -6.10 -6.67 -7.60
CA GLY A 74 -5.17 -7.09 -6.55
C GLY A 74 -3.73 -7.31 -7.03
N GLN A 75 -3.55 -7.95 -8.21
CA GLN A 75 -2.22 -8.11 -8.81
C GLN A 75 -1.58 -6.76 -9.12
N ARG A 76 -2.37 -5.82 -9.64
CA ARG A 76 -1.90 -4.47 -9.97
C ARG A 76 -1.55 -3.71 -8.70
N GLN A 77 -2.36 -3.82 -7.66
CA GLN A 77 -2.09 -3.19 -6.37
C GLN A 77 -0.81 -3.73 -5.73
N ALA A 78 -0.59 -5.04 -5.79
CA ALA A 78 0.63 -5.68 -5.30
C ALA A 78 1.88 -5.17 -6.05
N ILE A 79 1.80 -5.02 -7.38
CA ILE A 79 2.90 -4.43 -8.18
C ILE A 79 3.11 -2.97 -7.78
N THR A 80 2.05 -2.18 -7.61
CA THR A 80 2.16 -0.77 -7.19
C THR A 80 2.85 -0.64 -5.84
N LEU A 81 2.50 -1.50 -4.89
CA LEU A 81 3.13 -1.58 -3.58
C LEU A 81 4.63 -1.94 -3.70
N LEU A 82 4.97 -2.96 -4.47
CA LEU A 82 6.35 -3.35 -4.74
C LEU A 82 7.14 -2.18 -5.37
N MET A 83 6.58 -1.54 -6.40
CA MET A 83 7.19 -0.39 -7.06
C MET A 83 7.45 0.79 -6.11
N ALA A 84 6.50 1.05 -5.19
CA ALA A 84 6.64 2.11 -4.19
C ALA A 84 7.76 1.81 -3.17
N SER A 85 8.02 0.54 -2.88
CA SER A 85 9.02 0.08 -1.91
C SER A 85 10.42 -0.17 -2.49
N LEU A 86 10.57 -0.36 -3.82
CA LEU A 86 11.85 -0.72 -4.49
C LEU A 86 13.05 0.16 -4.09
N LYS A 87 12.83 1.44 -3.85
CA LYS A 87 13.88 2.40 -3.48
C LYS A 87 14.01 2.59 -1.97
N LYS A 88 13.40 1.71 -1.17
CA LYS A 88 13.37 1.81 0.29
C LYS A 88 13.10 3.26 0.75
N PRO A 89 11.89 3.77 0.51
CA PRO A 89 11.55 5.15 0.87
C PRO A 89 11.68 5.35 2.38
N LYS A 90 11.94 6.60 2.80
CA LYS A 90 11.91 6.95 4.23
C LYS A 90 10.49 6.91 4.81
N LEU A 91 9.48 7.14 3.97
CA LEU A 91 8.08 7.07 4.33
C LEU A 91 7.30 6.44 3.18
N LEU A 92 6.55 5.38 3.48
CA LEU A 92 5.59 4.74 2.58
C LEU A 92 4.18 5.18 2.97
N LEU A 93 3.48 5.84 2.05
CA LEU A 93 2.09 6.24 2.22
C LEU A 93 1.18 5.23 1.53
N LEU A 94 0.26 4.64 2.27
CA LEU A 94 -0.75 3.70 1.81
C LEU A 94 -2.12 4.37 1.95
N ASP A 95 -2.64 4.87 0.82
CA ASP A 95 -3.84 5.69 0.79
C ASP A 95 -5.04 4.83 0.37
N GLU A 96 -5.78 4.31 1.35
CA GLU A 96 -6.94 3.40 1.15
C GLU A 96 -6.68 2.28 0.12
N HIS A 97 -5.47 1.79 0.08
CA HIS A 97 -4.92 0.96 -1.00
C HIS A 97 -5.60 -0.41 -1.17
N THR A 98 -6.56 -0.75 -0.34
CA THR A 98 -7.34 -1.99 -0.42
C THR A 98 -8.84 -1.74 -0.64
N ALA A 99 -9.30 -0.49 -0.60
CA ALA A 99 -10.73 -0.16 -0.63
C ALA A 99 -11.45 -0.59 -1.92
N ALA A 100 -10.74 -0.62 -3.06
CA ALA A 100 -11.29 -1.03 -4.35
C ALA A 100 -11.21 -2.55 -4.62
N LEU A 101 -10.78 -3.36 -3.64
CA LEU A 101 -10.57 -4.79 -3.77
C LEU A 101 -11.66 -5.60 -3.05
N ASP A 102 -11.91 -6.82 -3.53
CA ASP A 102 -12.73 -7.76 -2.80
C ASP A 102 -12.06 -8.16 -1.47
N PRO A 103 -12.84 -8.59 -0.43
CA PRO A 103 -12.30 -8.82 0.91
C PRO A 103 -11.15 -9.83 0.96
N LYS A 104 -11.18 -10.88 0.14
CA LYS A 104 -10.14 -11.91 0.10
C LYS A 104 -8.84 -11.38 -0.49
N THR A 105 -8.95 -10.60 -1.54
CA THR A 105 -7.81 -9.94 -2.19
C THR A 105 -7.25 -8.82 -1.32
N ALA A 106 -8.12 -8.02 -0.69
CA ALA A 106 -7.71 -6.98 0.26
C ALA A 106 -6.87 -7.54 1.41
N ALA A 107 -7.30 -8.64 2.04
CA ALA A 107 -6.54 -9.31 3.10
C ALA A 107 -5.14 -9.77 2.64
N LYS A 108 -5.01 -10.28 1.41
CA LYS A 108 -3.71 -10.66 0.84
C LYS A 108 -2.80 -9.45 0.63
N VAL A 109 -3.35 -8.35 0.09
CA VAL A 109 -2.58 -7.12 -0.14
C VAL A 109 -2.15 -6.48 1.19
N LEU A 110 -2.98 -6.49 2.23
CA LEU A 110 -2.62 -6.04 3.58
C LEU A 110 -1.48 -6.87 4.17
N ALA A 111 -1.58 -8.20 4.12
CA ALA A 111 -0.51 -9.09 4.60
C ALA A 111 0.81 -8.86 3.84
N LEU A 112 0.73 -8.63 2.53
CA LEU A 112 1.88 -8.29 1.70
C LEU A 112 2.47 -6.92 2.10
N SER A 113 1.63 -5.94 2.41
CA SER A 113 2.07 -4.62 2.90
C SER A 113 2.86 -4.76 4.20
N ASP A 114 2.35 -5.51 5.17
CA ASP A 114 3.04 -5.77 6.44
C ASP A 114 4.38 -6.49 6.22
N LYS A 115 4.41 -7.49 5.34
CA LYS A 115 5.64 -8.20 4.98
C LYS A 115 6.69 -7.24 4.41
N ILE A 116 6.34 -6.45 3.39
CA ILE A 116 7.26 -5.51 2.74
C ILE A 116 7.76 -4.45 3.72
N ILE A 117 6.88 -3.92 4.57
CA ILE A 117 7.22 -2.91 5.58
C ILE A 117 8.20 -3.49 6.60
N SER A 118 7.93 -4.67 7.14
CA SER A 118 8.77 -5.30 8.18
C SER A 118 10.12 -5.76 7.63
N GLU A 119 10.17 -6.47 6.51
CA GLU A 119 11.41 -6.97 5.91
C GLU A 119 12.36 -5.85 5.47
N ASN A 120 11.82 -4.71 5.06
CA ASN A 120 12.62 -3.55 4.64
C ASN A 120 12.78 -2.47 5.73
N ASN A 121 12.25 -2.69 6.93
CA ASN A 121 12.25 -1.73 8.04
C ASN A 121 11.75 -0.34 7.62
N LEU A 122 10.63 -0.29 6.88
CA LEU A 122 10.07 0.96 6.37
C LEU A 122 9.23 1.66 7.45
N THR A 123 9.29 2.98 7.50
CA THR A 123 8.26 3.77 8.15
C THR A 123 7.07 3.88 7.20
N ALA A 124 5.88 3.48 7.65
CA ALA A 124 4.67 3.52 6.84
C ALA A 124 3.55 4.29 7.55
N MET A 125 2.74 4.99 6.77
CA MET A 125 1.47 5.58 7.20
C MET A 125 0.37 5.04 6.29
N MET A 126 -0.59 4.33 6.89
CA MET A 126 -1.76 3.79 6.21
C MET A 126 -2.99 4.63 6.57
N VAL A 127 -3.69 5.13 5.55
CA VAL A 127 -5.02 5.71 5.66
C VAL A 127 -6.04 4.65 5.31
N THR A 128 -7.03 4.45 6.19
CA THR A 128 -8.13 3.52 5.96
C THR A 128 -9.38 3.99 6.68
N HIS A 129 -10.55 3.72 6.12
CA HIS A 129 -11.83 3.87 6.78
C HIS A 129 -12.31 2.57 7.46
N ASN A 130 -11.58 1.47 7.28
CA ASN A 130 -11.88 0.20 7.91
C ASN A 130 -11.24 0.12 9.30
N MET A 131 -12.05 0.22 10.35
CA MET A 131 -11.59 0.19 11.74
C MET A 131 -10.90 -1.12 12.12
N LYS A 132 -11.32 -2.26 11.54
CA LYS A 132 -10.67 -3.56 11.81
C LYS A 132 -9.23 -3.56 11.29
N ASP A 133 -9.03 -3.05 10.06
CA ASP A 133 -7.71 -2.96 9.47
C ASP A 133 -6.82 -1.95 10.22
N ALA A 134 -7.39 -0.81 10.65
CA ALA A 134 -6.68 0.18 11.46
C ALA A 134 -6.17 -0.40 12.80
N ILE A 135 -6.97 -1.25 13.44
CA ILE A 135 -6.58 -1.96 14.68
C ILE A 135 -5.53 -3.02 14.40
N ALA A 136 -5.73 -3.84 13.34
CA ALA A 136 -4.90 -5.01 13.06
C ALA A 136 -3.49 -4.67 12.58
N HIS A 137 -3.32 -3.55 11.84
CA HIS A 137 -2.07 -3.20 11.17
C HIS A 137 -1.35 -2.02 11.84
N GLY A 138 -0.01 -2.03 11.76
CA GLY A 138 0.84 -0.98 12.34
C GLY A 138 0.92 -0.99 13.88
N ASN A 139 1.78 -0.14 14.42
CA ASN A 139 2.07 -0.07 15.86
C ASN A 139 1.46 1.16 16.57
N ARG A 140 0.86 2.09 15.82
CA ARG A 140 0.18 3.29 16.30
C ARG A 140 -1.08 3.52 15.48
N LEU A 141 -2.16 3.94 16.12
CA LEU A 141 -3.42 4.29 15.49
C LEU A 141 -3.74 5.75 15.82
N ILE A 142 -4.07 6.52 14.79
CA ILE A 142 -4.49 7.90 14.90
C ILE A 142 -5.87 8.00 14.26
N MET A 143 -6.85 8.50 15.01
CA MET A 143 -8.18 8.80 14.49
C MET A 143 -8.31 10.31 14.28
N MET A 144 -8.85 10.69 13.14
CA MET A 144 -9.05 12.08 12.76
C MET A 144 -10.53 12.36 12.52
N HIS A 145 -10.98 13.53 12.95
CA HIS A 145 -12.31 14.05 12.65
C HIS A 145 -12.20 15.57 12.45
N GLU A 146 -12.85 16.09 11.41
CA GLU A 146 -12.86 17.52 11.06
C GLU A 146 -11.47 18.19 11.06
N GLY A 147 -10.47 17.50 10.52
CA GLY A 147 -9.10 17.99 10.41
C GLY A 147 -8.30 17.98 11.73
N ARG A 148 -8.83 17.38 12.81
CA ARG A 148 -8.20 17.28 14.13
C ARG A 148 -7.92 15.82 14.49
N VAL A 149 -6.86 15.59 15.24
CA VAL A 149 -6.61 14.30 15.87
C VAL A 149 -7.49 14.20 17.11
N ILE A 150 -8.39 13.21 17.12
CA ILE A 150 -9.32 12.97 18.23
C ILE A 150 -8.93 11.78 19.10
N TYR A 151 -8.12 10.86 18.57
CA TYR A 151 -7.57 9.74 19.31
C TYR A 151 -6.20 9.36 18.76
N ASP A 152 -5.26 9.04 19.65
CA ASP A 152 -3.90 8.66 19.31
C ASP A 152 -3.41 7.62 20.31
N VAL A 153 -3.14 6.40 19.84
CA VAL A 153 -2.84 5.27 20.69
C VAL A 153 -1.77 4.38 20.07
N SER A 154 -0.92 3.79 20.91
CA SER A 154 0.19 2.93 20.48
C SER A 154 0.49 1.82 21.48
N GLY A 155 1.39 0.91 21.12
CA GLY A 155 1.89 -0.14 22.00
C GLY A 155 0.81 -1.09 22.51
N GLU A 156 0.85 -1.44 23.79
CA GLU A 156 -0.08 -2.40 24.41
C GLU A 156 -1.53 -1.92 24.43
N GLU A 157 -1.75 -0.62 24.56
CA GLU A 157 -3.09 -0.05 24.50
C GLU A 157 -3.73 -0.31 23.13
N LYS A 158 -2.98 -0.07 22.03
CA LYS A 158 -3.46 -0.37 20.67
C LYS A 158 -3.79 -1.84 20.48
N LYS A 159 -2.98 -2.76 21.03
CA LYS A 159 -3.20 -4.21 20.87
C LYS A 159 -4.51 -4.70 21.51
N ASN A 160 -4.97 -4.02 22.54
CA ASN A 160 -6.20 -4.36 23.26
C ASN A 160 -7.45 -3.68 22.71
N LEU A 161 -7.32 -2.80 21.70
CA LEU A 161 -8.43 -2.07 21.11
C LEU A 161 -9.44 -3.00 20.42
N LYS A 162 -10.71 -2.63 20.56
CA LYS A 162 -11.83 -3.21 19.83
C LYS A 162 -12.48 -2.14 18.94
N VAL A 163 -13.21 -2.58 17.93
CA VAL A 163 -13.97 -1.67 17.06
C VAL A 163 -14.97 -0.84 17.85
N SER A 164 -15.60 -1.42 18.90
CA SER A 164 -16.50 -0.72 19.80
C SER A 164 -15.85 0.50 20.49
N ASP A 165 -14.57 0.40 20.82
CA ASP A 165 -13.85 1.48 21.51
C ASP A 165 -13.62 2.66 20.57
N LEU A 166 -13.31 2.37 19.29
CA LEU A 166 -13.18 3.40 18.26
C LEU A 166 -14.52 4.07 17.94
N LEU A 167 -15.61 3.28 17.86
CA LEU A 167 -16.96 3.82 17.66
C LEU A 167 -17.36 4.74 18.80
N ALA A 168 -17.15 4.33 20.06
CA ALA A 168 -17.46 5.15 21.21
C ALA A 168 -16.67 6.49 21.19
N LYS A 169 -15.39 6.45 20.81
CA LYS A 169 -14.59 7.67 20.65
C LYS A 169 -15.10 8.59 19.54
N PHE A 170 -15.55 8.01 18.45
CA PHE A 170 -16.13 8.78 17.35
C PHE A 170 -17.46 9.43 17.76
N GLU A 171 -18.35 8.70 18.42
CA GLU A 171 -19.63 9.21 18.93
C GLU A 171 -19.44 10.35 19.97
N GLU A 172 -18.45 10.21 20.85
CA GLU A 172 -18.10 11.25 21.85
C GLU A 172 -17.79 12.60 21.20
N VAL A 173 -17.10 12.58 20.05
CA VAL A 173 -16.63 13.81 19.38
C VAL A 173 -17.64 14.33 18.36
N SER A 174 -18.37 13.45 17.68
CA SER A 174 -19.41 13.82 16.69
C SER A 174 -20.73 14.28 17.30
N GLY A 175 -20.82 14.36 18.63
CA GLY A 175 -22.03 14.84 19.32
C GLY A 175 -23.24 13.95 19.17
N GLY A 176 -23.06 12.67 18.83
CA GLY A 176 -24.15 11.71 18.70
C GLY A 176 -24.97 11.80 17.41
N GLU A 177 -24.51 12.53 16.40
CA GLU A 177 -25.23 12.69 15.12
C GLU A 177 -25.47 11.37 14.36
N PHE A 178 -24.67 10.34 14.62
CA PHE A 178 -24.76 9.02 13.96
C PHE A 178 -25.60 7.97 14.70
N ALA A 179 -26.20 8.31 15.85
CA ALA A 179 -27.04 7.37 16.58
C ALA A 179 -28.44 7.17 15.94
N ASN A 180 -28.81 7.96 14.95
CA ASN A 180 -30.15 7.98 14.34
C ASN A 180 -30.28 7.30 12.98
N ASP A 181 -29.19 6.78 12.40
CA ASP A 181 -29.21 6.05 11.11
C ASP A 181 -29.03 4.52 11.31
N ARG A 182 -29.97 3.92 12.03
CA ARG A 182 -30.16 2.46 12.08
C ARG A 182 -31.55 2.07 11.62
#